data_6f41d1b7bfbc381659b739f03eead77d
#
_entry.id   6f41d1b7bfbc381659b739f03eead77d
#
_cell.length_a   1.000
_cell.length_b   1.000
_cell.length_c   1.000
_cell.angle_alpha   90.00
_cell.angle_beta   90.00
_cell.angle_gamma   90.00
#
_symmetry.space_group_name_H-M   'P 1'
#
loop_
_entity.id
_entity.type
_entity.pdbx_description
1 polymer ?
#
loop_
_entity_poly.entity_id
_entity_poly.type
_entity_poly.pdbx_seq_one_letter_code
_entity_poly.pdbx_strand_id
1 'polypeptide(L)'
;MLDRDGFRPNVGIVLLNQRSQVFWGKRIRTHSWQFPQGGIDRGENPEQAMFRELHEEVGLFPQHVQVLARTRDWLRYEVPDRFIRRDARGHYKGQKQIWFLLQLVGHDWDLNLRATDHPEFDAWRWNDYWVPLDVVVEFKRGVYEMALTELSRFVPRFDERPDIRNRYLRGSGNLREPLVPAQPGPDAGMQAVPMPRSAGGRVYMELPPGASFDPDPQTARGAGDPGVLAKEP
;
A
#
# COMPACT_ATOMS: atom_id res chain seq x y z
N MET A 1 11.18 -16.51 3.40
CA MET A 1 12.54 -16.82 3.89
C MET A 1 13.23 -15.50 4.23
N LEU A 2 14.00 -15.39 5.34
CA LEU A 2 14.77 -14.18 5.64
C LEU A 2 16.13 -14.23 4.95
N ASP A 3 16.69 -13.08 4.61
CA ASP A 3 18.09 -12.98 4.20
C ASP A 3 19.04 -13.01 5.42
N ARG A 4 20.34 -12.91 5.16
CA ARG A 4 21.38 -12.96 6.23
C ARG A 4 21.30 -11.78 7.19
N ASP A 5 20.72 -10.66 6.76
CA ASP A 5 20.58 -9.43 7.55
C ASP A 5 19.25 -9.39 8.35
N GLY A 6 18.36 -10.40 8.18
CA GLY A 6 17.08 -10.49 8.87
C GLY A 6 15.92 -9.81 8.12
N PHE A 7 16.10 -9.46 6.83
CA PHE A 7 15.04 -8.87 6.01
C PHE A 7 14.35 -9.93 5.15
N ARG A 8 13.01 -9.81 5.03
CA ARG A 8 12.22 -10.64 4.12
C ARG A 8 12.22 -9.99 2.72
N PRO A 9 12.68 -10.73 1.67
CA PRO A 9 12.50 -10.28 0.30
C PRO A 9 11.02 -10.16 -0.06
N ASN A 10 10.66 -9.05 -0.73
CA ASN A 10 9.28 -8.68 -1.02
C ASN A 10 9.23 -7.86 -2.31
N VAL A 11 8.07 -7.76 -2.93
CA VAL A 11 7.80 -6.85 -4.04
C VAL A 11 6.73 -5.85 -3.65
N GLY A 12 6.84 -4.63 -4.15
CA GLY A 12 5.80 -3.61 -4.06
C GLY A 12 5.31 -3.24 -5.46
N ILE A 13 4.04 -2.88 -5.61
CA ILE A 13 3.41 -2.61 -6.89
C ILE A 13 2.76 -1.24 -6.87
N VAL A 14 3.23 -0.33 -7.71
CA VAL A 14 2.60 0.95 -8.01
C VAL A 14 1.84 0.77 -9.32
N LEU A 15 0.52 0.51 -9.24
CA LEU A 15 -0.34 0.35 -10.40
C LEU A 15 -0.97 1.69 -10.75
N LEU A 16 -0.76 2.14 -11.98
CA LEU A 16 -1.33 3.38 -12.53
C LEU A 16 -2.57 3.10 -13.36
N ASN A 17 -3.56 3.99 -13.29
CA ASN A 17 -4.58 4.10 -14.30
C ASN A 17 -4.14 5.03 -15.44
N GLN A 18 -4.97 5.18 -16.47
CA GLN A 18 -4.66 6.04 -17.63
C GLN A 18 -4.58 7.54 -17.32
N ARG A 19 -4.97 7.96 -16.11
CA ARG A 19 -4.84 9.33 -15.61
C ARG A 19 -3.60 9.52 -14.74
N SER A 20 -2.69 8.54 -14.70
CA SER A 20 -1.51 8.51 -13.82
C SER A 20 -1.85 8.57 -12.32
N GLN A 21 -3.05 8.14 -11.94
CA GLN A 21 -3.44 7.94 -10.56
C GLN A 21 -3.02 6.53 -10.11
N VAL A 22 -2.67 6.39 -8.84
CA VAL A 22 -2.20 5.12 -8.27
C VAL A 22 -3.33 4.35 -7.59
N PHE A 23 -3.33 3.04 -7.77
CA PHE A 23 -4.18 2.13 -7.00
C PHE A 23 -3.80 2.20 -5.52
N TRP A 24 -4.81 2.29 -4.64
CA TRP A 24 -4.62 2.33 -3.21
C TRP A 24 -5.64 1.40 -2.55
N GLY A 25 -5.15 0.31 -1.94
CA GLY A 25 -5.98 -0.75 -1.35
C GLY A 25 -6.16 -0.55 0.16
N LYS A 26 -7.38 -0.74 0.65
CA LYS A 26 -7.71 -0.77 2.07
C LYS A 26 -7.61 -2.20 2.57
N ARG A 27 -6.75 -2.46 3.55
CA ARG A 27 -6.57 -3.78 4.13
C ARG A 27 -7.80 -4.25 4.88
N ILE A 28 -8.16 -5.52 4.68
CA ILE A 28 -9.26 -6.18 5.37
C ILE A 28 -9.08 -6.06 6.89
N ARG A 29 -10.18 -5.78 7.60
CA ARG A 29 -10.28 -5.70 9.06
C ARG A 29 -9.37 -4.65 9.71
N THR A 30 -8.84 -3.71 8.92
CA THR A 30 -8.03 -2.60 9.41
C THR A 30 -8.49 -1.29 8.80
N HIS A 31 -8.01 -0.17 9.33
CA HIS A 31 -8.19 1.15 8.71
C HIS A 31 -6.97 1.57 7.87
N SER A 32 -6.00 0.67 7.71
CA SER A 32 -4.79 0.96 6.96
C SER A 32 -4.98 0.78 5.46
N TRP A 33 -4.32 1.63 4.72
CA TRP A 33 -4.28 1.62 3.27
C TRP A 33 -2.84 1.41 2.80
N GLN A 34 -2.65 0.68 1.73
CA GLN A 34 -1.31 0.41 1.19
C GLN A 34 -1.34 0.09 -0.31
N PHE A 35 -0.17 0.11 -0.92
CA PHE A 35 0.04 -0.48 -2.24
C PHE A 35 -0.01 -2.01 -2.16
N PRO A 36 -0.40 -2.71 -3.24
CA PRO A 36 -0.25 -4.15 -3.36
C PRO A 36 1.23 -4.53 -3.17
N GLN A 37 1.47 -5.58 -2.39
CA GLN A 37 2.82 -6.01 -2.04
C GLN A 37 2.81 -7.41 -1.43
N GLY A 38 3.82 -8.21 -1.72
CA GLY A 38 3.95 -9.50 -1.06
C GLY A 38 5.32 -10.12 -1.13
N GLY A 39 5.48 -11.25 -0.45
CA GLY A 39 6.74 -11.92 -0.33
C GLY A 39 7.18 -12.63 -1.61
N ILE A 40 8.48 -12.74 -1.82
CA ILE A 40 9.05 -13.56 -2.90
C ILE A 40 9.21 -14.97 -2.38
N ASP A 41 8.58 -15.93 -3.05
CA ASP A 41 8.64 -17.32 -2.68
C ASP A 41 9.94 -17.99 -3.14
N ARG A 42 10.21 -19.18 -2.59
CA ARG A 42 11.42 -19.92 -2.93
C ARG A 42 11.43 -20.31 -4.41
N GLY A 43 12.43 -19.83 -5.13
CA GLY A 43 12.59 -20.09 -6.56
C GLY A 43 11.92 -19.06 -7.47
N GLU A 44 11.16 -18.11 -6.91
CA GLU A 44 10.65 -16.99 -7.68
C GLU A 44 11.72 -15.90 -7.88
N ASN A 45 11.67 -15.26 -9.03
CA ASN A 45 12.31 -13.96 -9.21
C ASN A 45 11.32 -12.83 -8.86
N PRO A 46 11.79 -11.58 -8.68
CA PRO A 46 10.93 -10.45 -8.28
C PRO A 46 9.76 -10.18 -9.25
N GLU A 47 9.93 -10.41 -10.55
CA GLU A 47 8.89 -10.17 -11.54
C GLU A 47 7.78 -11.24 -11.48
N GLN A 48 8.16 -12.50 -11.26
CA GLN A 48 7.20 -13.58 -11.04
C GLN A 48 6.38 -13.34 -9.78
N ALA A 49 7.03 -12.96 -8.68
CA ALA A 49 6.35 -12.60 -7.44
C ALA A 49 5.41 -11.42 -7.65
N MET A 50 5.83 -10.39 -8.37
CA MET A 50 5.00 -9.21 -8.69
C MET A 50 3.71 -9.60 -9.43
N PHE A 51 3.79 -10.46 -10.45
CA PHE A 51 2.60 -10.90 -11.18
C PHE A 51 1.69 -11.80 -10.35
N ARG A 52 2.25 -12.67 -9.50
CA ARG A 52 1.47 -13.48 -8.57
C ARG A 52 0.72 -12.62 -7.57
N GLU A 53 1.41 -11.69 -6.88
CA GLU A 53 0.80 -10.76 -5.92
C GLU A 53 -0.23 -9.83 -6.58
N LEU A 54 0.04 -9.36 -7.80
CA LEU A 54 -0.92 -8.57 -8.57
C LEU A 54 -2.21 -9.34 -8.80
N HIS A 55 -2.12 -10.65 -9.12
CA HIS A 55 -3.30 -11.47 -9.29
C HIS A 55 -3.98 -11.77 -7.93
N GLU A 56 -3.22 -12.14 -6.92
CA GLU A 56 -3.77 -12.53 -5.61
C GLU A 56 -4.49 -11.38 -4.92
N GLU A 57 -3.93 -10.17 -4.94
CA GLU A 57 -4.46 -9.02 -4.22
C GLU A 57 -5.43 -8.15 -5.03
N VAL A 58 -5.25 -8.10 -6.35
CA VAL A 58 -5.97 -7.15 -7.24
C VAL A 58 -6.76 -7.84 -8.34
N GLY A 59 -6.53 -9.14 -8.58
CA GLY A 59 -7.22 -9.96 -9.57
C GLY A 59 -6.76 -9.76 -11.01
N LEU A 60 -5.72 -8.97 -11.23
CA LEU A 60 -5.21 -8.68 -12.56
C LEU A 60 -4.23 -9.74 -13.05
N PHE A 61 -4.26 -10.01 -14.36
CA PHE A 61 -3.33 -10.89 -15.06
C PHE A 61 -2.30 -10.05 -15.85
N PRO A 62 -1.17 -10.66 -16.31
CA PRO A 62 -0.15 -9.95 -17.07
C PRO A 62 -0.66 -9.17 -18.29
N GLN A 63 -1.68 -9.70 -18.98
CA GLN A 63 -2.28 -9.02 -20.14
C GLN A 63 -3.05 -7.74 -19.80
N HIS A 64 -3.40 -7.52 -18.53
CA HIS A 64 -4.12 -6.33 -18.08
C HIS A 64 -3.18 -5.17 -17.74
N VAL A 65 -1.87 -5.41 -17.72
CA VAL A 65 -0.89 -4.40 -17.30
C VAL A 65 0.32 -4.34 -18.23
N GLN A 66 0.94 -3.19 -18.28
CA GLN A 66 2.25 -2.97 -18.88
C GLN A 66 3.25 -2.61 -17.79
N VAL A 67 4.37 -3.32 -17.71
CA VAL A 67 5.47 -2.96 -16.81
C VAL A 67 6.23 -1.77 -17.39
N LEU A 68 6.19 -0.64 -16.70
CA LEU A 68 6.87 0.59 -17.12
C LEU A 68 8.30 0.69 -16.59
N ALA A 69 8.48 0.32 -15.32
CA ALA A 69 9.78 0.39 -14.65
C ALA A 69 9.80 -0.48 -13.38
N ARG A 70 10.98 -0.64 -12.85
CA ARG A 70 11.20 -1.14 -11.49
C ARG A 70 12.31 -0.35 -10.81
N THR A 71 12.38 -0.39 -9.48
CA THR A 71 13.53 0.16 -8.73
C THR A 71 14.80 -0.61 -9.07
N ARG A 72 15.90 0.11 -9.12
CA ARG A 72 17.21 -0.45 -9.47
C ARG A 72 17.72 -1.36 -8.36
N ASP A 73 17.57 -0.88 -7.12
CA ASP A 73 18.09 -1.52 -5.92
C ASP A 73 16.98 -1.97 -4.97
N TRP A 74 17.34 -2.86 -4.05
CA TRP A 74 16.49 -3.26 -2.94
C TRP A 74 16.30 -2.11 -1.94
N LEU A 75 15.09 -1.66 -1.77
CA LEU A 75 14.72 -0.68 -0.76
C LEU A 75 14.34 -1.40 0.54
N ARG A 76 14.87 -0.93 1.67
CA ARG A 76 14.68 -1.58 2.97
C ARG A 76 13.92 -0.69 3.92
N TYR A 77 13.11 -1.31 4.77
CA TYR A 77 12.55 -0.66 5.95
C TYR A 77 12.50 -1.63 7.11
N GLU A 78 12.61 -1.10 8.33
CA GLU A 78 12.49 -1.86 9.55
C GLU A 78 11.06 -1.80 10.07
N VAL A 79 10.59 -2.92 10.62
CA VAL A 79 9.28 -3.01 11.26
C VAL A 79 9.50 -2.84 12.76
N PRO A 80 8.87 -1.83 13.40
CA PRO A 80 9.01 -1.65 14.85
C PRO A 80 8.55 -2.89 15.63
N ASP A 81 9.24 -3.22 16.71
CA ASP A 81 9.02 -4.44 17.52
C ASP A 81 7.57 -4.67 17.94
N ARG A 82 6.82 -3.59 18.18
CA ARG A 82 5.39 -3.65 18.53
C ARG A 82 4.50 -4.25 17.43
N PHE A 83 4.97 -4.24 16.18
CA PHE A 83 4.27 -4.80 15.04
C PHE A 83 4.82 -6.17 14.60
N ILE A 84 5.88 -6.64 15.25
CA ILE A 84 6.48 -7.96 14.96
C ILE A 84 5.78 -9.00 15.83
N ARG A 85 5.37 -10.12 15.22
CA ARG A 85 4.82 -11.27 15.94
C ARG A 85 5.86 -11.80 16.95
N ARG A 86 5.38 -12.26 18.10
CA ARG A 86 6.27 -12.71 19.19
C ARG A 86 7.19 -13.86 18.80
N ASP A 87 6.73 -14.76 17.96
CA ASP A 87 7.48 -15.90 17.42
C ASP A 87 8.56 -15.51 16.40
N ALA A 88 8.42 -14.35 15.77
CA ALA A 88 9.38 -13.82 14.79
C ALA A 88 10.38 -12.81 15.38
N ARG A 89 10.20 -12.41 16.66
CA ARG A 89 11.08 -11.42 17.30
C ARG A 89 12.53 -11.93 17.41
N GLY A 90 13.47 -11.03 17.17
CA GLY A 90 14.90 -11.30 17.24
C GLY A 90 15.54 -11.80 15.94
N HIS A 91 14.76 -12.34 15.00
CA HIS A 91 15.25 -12.79 13.68
C HIS A 91 14.75 -11.90 12.55
N TYR A 92 13.50 -11.45 12.60
CA TYR A 92 12.89 -10.60 11.60
C TYR A 92 13.09 -9.12 11.96
N LYS A 93 13.74 -8.37 11.08
CA LYS A 93 13.95 -6.93 11.24
C LYS A 93 12.97 -6.10 10.41
N GLY A 94 12.61 -6.59 9.22
CA GLY A 94 11.78 -5.85 8.30
C GLY A 94 11.76 -6.46 6.91
N GLN A 95 11.47 -5.65 5.92
CA GLN A 95 11.40 -6.09 4.54
C GLN A 95 12.41 -5.35 3.67
N LYS A 96 12.89 -6.04 2.63
CA LYS A 96 13.60 -5.44 1.50
C LYS A 96 12.76 -5.66 0.25
N GLN A 97 12.52 -4.60 -0.51
CA GLN A 97 11.54 -4.59 -1.59
C GLN A 97 12.15 -4.14 -2.91
N ILE A 98 11.80 -4.83 -4.00
CA ILE A 98 11.86 -4.29 -5.37
C ILE A 98 10.47 -3.76 -5.69
N TRP A 99 10.39 -2.51 -6.13
CA TRP A 99 9.14 -1.87 -6.51
C TRP A 99 8.98 -1.84 -8.01
N PHE A 100 7.78 -2.16 -8.47
CA PHE A 100 7.41 -2.13 -9.87
C PHE A 100 6.38 -1.02 -10.13
N LEU A 101 6.55 -0.33 -11.24
CA LEU A 101 5.57 0.61 -11.78
C LEU A 101 4.85 -0.05 -12.94
N LEU A 102 3.55 -0.21 -12.82
CA LEU A 102 2.70 -0.83 -13.82
C LEU A 102 1.67 0.18 -14.34
N GLN A 103 1.36 0.10 -15.62
CA GLN A 103 0.24 0.80 -16.24
C GLN A 103 -0.92 -0.19 -16.44
N LEU A 104 -2.10 0.10 -15.93
CA LEU A 104 -3.31 -0.62 -16.29
C LEU A 104 -3.65 -0.34 -17.75
N VAL A 105 -3.61 -1.36 -18.59
CA VAL A 105 -4.04 -1.32 -19.99
C VAL A 105 -5.44 -1.90 -20.16
N GLY A 106 -5.95 -2.63 -19.16
CA GLY A 106 -7.31 -3.07 -19.01
C GLY A 106 -8.21 -1.95 -18.46
N HIS A 107 -9.30 -2.34 -17.84
CA HIS A 107 -10.32 -1.44 -17.31
C HIS A 107 -10.47 -1.61 -15.81
N ASP A 108 -11.10 -0.63 -15.15
CA ASP A 108 -11.35 -0.69 -13.70
C ASP A 108 -12.22 -1.90 -13.29
N TRP A 109 -13.07 -2.41 -14.17
CA TRP A 109 -13.87 -3.61 -13.92
C TRP A 109 -13.09 -4.94 -13.99
N ASP A 110 -11.85 -4.91 -14.49
CA ASP A 110 -10.95 -6.08 -14.44
C ASP A 110 -10.34 -6.27 -13.04
N LEU A 111 -10.45 -5.24 -12.16
CA LEU A 111 -10.02 -5.30 -10.77
C LEU A 111 -10.97 -6.20 -9.97
N ASN A 112 -10.42 -7.22 -9.33
CA ASN A 112 -11.16 -8.17 -8.50
C ASN A 112 -10.44 -8.48 -7.20
N LEU A 113 -10.81 -7.80 -6.13
CA LEU A 113 -10.22 -8.01 -4.80
C LEU A 113 -10.57 -9.37 -4.18
N ARG A 114 -11.41 -10.17 -4.83
CA ARG A 114 -11.83 -11.51 -4.39
C ARG A 114 -11.45 -12.58 -5.40
N ALA A 115 -10.35 -12.38 -6.12
CA ALA A 115 -9.85 -13.35 -7.09
C ALA A 115 -9.34 -14.63 -6.42
N THR A 116 -9.01 -14.58 -5.13
CA THR A 116 -8.54 -15.71 -4.32
C THR A 116 -9.35 -15.86 -3.04
N ASP A 117 -9.21 -17.00 -2.36
CA ASP A 117 -9.90 -17.31 -1.09
C ASP A 117 -9.35 -16.50 0.11
N HIS A 118 -8.22 -15.83 -0.07
CA HIS A 118 -7.54 -15.05 0.96
C HIS A 118 -7.33 -13.58 0.53
N PRO A 119 -8.42 -12.80 0.36
CA PRO A 119 -8.31 -11.43 -0.09
C PRO A 119 -7.56 -10.56 0.94
N GLU A 120 -6.66 -9.71 0.48
CA GLU A 120 -5.91 -8.77 1.31
C GLU A 120 -6.66 -7.43 1.49
N PHE A 121 -7.44 -7.00 0.49
CA PHE A 121 -8.16 -5.74 0.48
C PHE A 121 -9.68 -5.93 0.47
N ASP A 122 -10.41 -5.04 1.17
CA ASP A 122 -11.88 -4.97 1.15
C ASP A 122 -12.43 -3.76 0.38
N ALA A 123 -11.57 -2.80 0.06
CA ALA A 123 -11.89 -1.65 -0.76
C ALA A 123 -10.64 -1.13 -1.48
N TRP A 124 -10.86 -0.37 -2.54
CA TRP A 124 -9.79 0.31 -3.26
C TRP A 124 -10.26 1.65 -3.81
N ARG A 125 -9.29 2.49 -4.19
CA ARG A 125 -9.54 3.76 -4.88
C ARG A 125 -8.31 4.18 -5.68
N TRP A 126 -8.53 5.07 -6.66
CA TRP A 126 -7.46 5.80 -7.31
C TRP A 126 -7.10 7.05 -6.51
N ASN A 127 -5.84 7.31 -6.35
CA ASN A 127 -5.31 8.52 -5.72
C ASN A 127 -4.31 9.21 -6.63
N ASP A 128 -4.10 10.49 -6.43
CA ASP A 128 -2.96 11.17 -7.06
C ASP A 128 -1.66 10.55 -6.55
N TYR A 129 -0.66 10.51 -7.43
CA TYR A 129 0.58 9.73 -7.29
C TYR A 129 1.28 9.88 -5.93
N TRP A 130 1.28 11.09 -5.35
CA TRP A 130 1.99 11.36 -4.10
C TRP A 130 1.14 11.25 -2.83
N VAL A 131 -0.17 11.18 -2.94
CA VAL A 131 -1.09 11.07 -1.79
C VAL A 131 -0.77 9.91 -0.84
N PRO A 132 -0.31 8.73 -1.32
CA PRO A 132 0.10 7.64 -0.44
C PRO A 132 1.14 8.02 0.62
N LEU A 133 2.03 8.99 0.36
CA LEU A 133 3.03 9.42 1.33
C LEU A 133 2.43 10.11 2.57
N ASP A 134 1.24 10.71 2.42
CA ASP A 134 0.60 11.44 3.52
C ASP A 134 -0.22 10.51 4.43
N VAL A 135 -0.56 9.33 3.93
CA VAL A 135 -1.53 8.43 4.60
C VAL A 135 -0.96 7.05 4.95
N VAL A 136 0.22 6.70 4.46
CA VAL A 136 0.88 5.44 4.81
C VAL A 136 1.36 5.46 6.26
N VAL A 137 1.41 4.28 6.89
CA VAL A 137 1.97 4.15 8.25
C VAL A 137 3.42 4.64 8.30
N GLU A 138 3.78 5.34 9.37
CA GLU A 138 5.04 6.09 9.50
C GLU A 138 6.29 5.26 9.15
N PHE A 139 6.41 4.05 9.66
CA PHE A 139 7.60 3.22 9.43
C PHE A 139 7.78 2.76 7.96
N LYS A 140 6.74 2.86 7.11
CA LYS A 140 6.82 2.60 5.67
C LYS A 140 7.05 3.86 4.83
N ARG A 141 6.90 5.05 5.41
CA ARG A 141 6.95 6.31 4.66
C ARG A 141 8.26 6.45 3.88
N GLY A 142 9.40 6.19 4.51
CA GLY A 142 10.71 6.32 3.87
C GLY A 142 10.90 5.41 2.66
N VAL A 143 10.49 4.13 2.74
CA VAL A 143 10.58 3.22 1.59
C VAL A 143 9.63 3.61 0.47
N TYR A 144 8.44 4.11 0.78
CA TYR A 144 7.49 4.62 -0.21
C TYR A 144 8.04 5.88 -0.91
N GLU A 145 8.63 6.81 -0.15
CA GLU A 145 9.24 8.01 -0.71
C GLU A 145 10.38 7.68 -1.68
N MET A 146 11.29 6.78 -1.30
CA MET A 146 12.36 6.30 -2.18
C MET A 146 11.80 5.66 -3.45
N ALA A 147 10.83 4.73 -3.33
CA ALA A 147 10.24 4.04 -4.46
C ALA A 147 9.52 4.99 -5.40
N LEU A 148 8.61 5.83 -4.87
CA LEU A 148 7.84 6.77 -5.68
C LEU A 148 8.73 7.82 -6.34
N THR A 149 9.79 8.30 -5.67
CA THR A 149 10.74 9.25 -6.25
C THR A 149 11.50 8.64 -7.42
N GLU A 150 12.00 7.40 -7.29
CA GLU A 150 12.71 6.73 -8.37
C GLU A 150 11.80 6.44 -9.56
N LEU A 151 10.59 5.91 -9.30
CA LEU A 151 9.63 5.49 -10.31
C LEU A 151 8.92 6.67 -11.00
N SER A 152 8.84 7.85 -10.37
CA SER A 152 8.17 9.03 -10.93
C SER A 152 8.67 9.45 -12.30
N ARG A 153 9.92 9.12 -12.63
CA ARG A 153 10.55 9.43 -13.93
C ARG A 153 9.90 8.70 -15.10
N PHE A 154 9.17 7.63 -14.81
CA PHE A 154 8.54 6.76 -15.80
C PHE A 154 7.02 6.90 -15.82
N VAL A 155 6.45 7.78 -14.97
CA VAL A 155 5.01 8.02 -14.94
C VAL A 155 4.59 8.82 -16.18
N PRO A 156 3.68 8.30 -17.02
CA PRO A 156 3.21 9.03 -18.19
C PRO A 156 2.54 10.35 -17.78
N ARG A 157 2.83 11.44 -18.50
CA ARG A 157 2.26 12.78 -18.28
C ARG A 157 2.51 13.38 -16.88
N PHE A 158 3.48 12.84 -16.14
CA PHE A 158 3.82 13.38 -14.82
C PHE A 158 4.38 14.82 -14.91
N ASP A 159 5.08 15.16 -16.01
CA ASP A 159 5.68 16.47 -16.23
C ASP A 159 4.64 17.59 -16.43
N GLU A 160 3.38 17.26 -16.71
CA GLU A 160 2.29 18.24 -16.86
C GLU A 160 1.81 18.85 -15.52
N ARG A 161 2.29 18.35 -14.36
CA ARG A 161 1.92 18.84 -13.02
C ARG A 161 3.14 19.19 -12.16
N PRO A 162 3.90 20.23 -12.51
CA PRO A 162 5.15 20.59 -11.82
C PRO A 162 4.98 20.92 -10.33
N ASP A 163 3.81 21.44 -9.93
CA ASP A 163 3.58 21.89 -8.56
C ASP A 163 3.48 20.75 -7.54
N ILE A 164 2.97 19.60 -7.94
CA ILE A 164 2.83 18.44 -7.02
C ILE A 164 4.21 17.85 -6.71
N ARG A 165 5.05 17.66 -7.74
CA ARG A 165 6.41 17.16 -7.56
C ARG A 165 7.24 17.99 -6.60
N ASN A 166 7.17 19.34 -6.74
CA ASN A 166 7.91 20.27 -5.90
C ASN A 166 7.44 20.30 -4.44
N ARG A 167 6.17 20.00 -4.17
CA ARG A 167 5.63 19.96 -2.80
C ARG A 167 6.21 18.80 -1.99
N TYR A 168 6.35 17.62 -2.58
CA TYR A 168 6.79 16.42 -1.88
C TYR A 168 8.30 16.20 -1.91
N LEU A 169 9.01 16.74 -2.91
CA LEU A 169 10.48 16.62 -3.01
C LEU A 169 11.24 17.69 -2.24
N ARG A 170 10.60 18.80 -1.87
CA ARG A 170 11.18 19.76 -0.96
C ARG A 170 10.81 19.35 0.46
N GLY A 171 11.74 18.66 1.11
CA GLY A 171 11.62 18.25 2.50
C GLY A 171 11.12 19.38 3.39
N SER A 172 10.32 19.03 4.36
CA SER A 172 9.65 19.80 5.41
C SER A 172 10.46 21.00 5.96
N GLY A 173 10.42 22.09 5.23
CA GLY A 173 10.83 23.40 5.68
C GLY A 173 9.67 24.36 5.52
N ASN A 174 9.02 24.70 6.61
CA ASN A 174 7.89 25.62 6.75
C ASN A 174 6.51 25.07 6.37
N LEU A 175 5.86 24.46 7.35
CA LEU A 175 4.41 24.48 7.48
C LEU A 175 3.96 25.94 7.57
N ARG A 176 3.61 26.55 6.45
CA ARG A 176 2.74 27.72 6.48
C ARG A 176 1.33 27.19 6.75
N GLU A 177 0.73 27.71 7.83
CA GLU A 177 -0.66 27.47 8.18
C GLU A 177 -1.57 27.58 6.97
N PRO A 178 -2.61 26.73 6.82
CA PRO A 178 -3.58 26.88 5.77
C PRO A 178 -4.28 28.22 5.93
N LEU A 179 -4.26 29.04 4.87
CA LEU A 179 -5.04 30.26 4.77
C LEU A 179 -6.52 29.92 5.02
N VAL A 180 -7.03 30.28 6.17
CA VAL A 180 -8.46 30.28 6.48
C VAL A 180 -9.12 31.21 5.45
N PRO A 181 -10.10 30.77 4.68
CA PRO A 181 -10.84 31.67 3.78
C PRO A 181 -11.52 32.73 4.61
N ALA A 182 -11.33 34.00 4.22
CA ALA A 182 -11.96 35.15 4.85
C ALA A 182 -13.46 34.95 4.92
N GLN A 183 -14.02 35.11 6.11
CA GLN A 183 -15.47 35.12 6.30
C GLN A 183 -16.05 36.35 5.60
N PRO A 184 -17.16 36.21 4.83
CA PRO A 184 -17.88 37.36 4.32
C PRO A 184 -18.53 38.12 5.51
N GLY A 185 -18.36 39.43 5.49
CA GLY A 185 -18.96 40.34 6.46
C GLY A 185 -20.48 40.26 6.51
N PRO A 186 -21.09 40.79 7.61
CA PRO A 186 -22.53 40.70 7.81
C PRO A 186 -23.24 41.77 6.99
N ASP A 187 -23.84 41.38 5.85
CA ASP A 187 -25.01 42.04 5.29
C ASP A 187 -25.40 41.40 3.95
N ALA A 188 -26.40 40.54 3.99
CA ALA A 188 -27.44 40.38 2.97
C ALA A 188 -28.40 39.32 3.49
N GLY A 189 -29.54 39.76 3.93
CA GLY A 189 -30.64 38.90 4.35
C GLY A 189 -31.20 38.05 3.21
N MET A 190 -31.60 36.84 3.54
CA MET A 190 -32.93 36.33 3.20
C MET A 190 -33.08 34.83 3.41
N GLN A 191 -34.09 34.52 4.17
CA GLN A 191 -35.02 33.37 4.12
C GLN A 191 -34.47 31.96 4.46
N ALA A 192 -34.88 31.53 5.63
CA ALA A 192 -34.77 30.19 6.16
C ALA A 192 -35.64 29.19 5.40
N VAL A 193 -35.00 28.09 4.97
CA VAL A 193 -35.69 26.84 4.64
C VAL A 193 -35.24 25.82 5.69
N PRO A 194 -36.16 25.11 6.37
CA PRO A 194 -35.75 24.19 7.44
C PRO A 194 -35.18 22.89 6.90
N MET A 195 -33.94 22.56 7.31
CA MET A 195 -33.33 21.26 7.11
C MET A 195 -33.59 20.36 8.33
N PRO A 196 -33.72 19.04 8.11
CA PRO A 196 -33.97 18.11 9.21
C PRO A 196 -32.71 17.91 10.07
N ARG A 197 -32.90 17.83 11.37
CA ARG A 197 -31.86 17.58 12.38
C ARG A 197 -31.33 16.17 12.22
N SER A 198 -30.02 16.03 11.93
CA SER A 198 -29.28 14.80 12.21
C SER A 198 -28.23 15.09 13.30
N ALA A 199 -28.23 14.19 14.29
CA ALA A 199 -27.47 14.29 15.52
C ALA A 199 -25.95 14.27 15.24
N GLY A 200 -25.24 15.25 15.83
CA GLY A 200 -23.79 15.30 15.86
C GLY A 200 -23.20 14.25 16.79
N GLY A 201 -22.17 13.58 16.31
CA GLY A 201 -21.27 12.77 17.11
C GLY A 201 -19.89 12.86 16.51
N ARG A 202 -19.00 13.68 17.09
CA ARG A 202 -17.57 13.56 16.86
C ARG A 202 -17.13 12.26 17.53
N VAL A 203 -16.81 11.27 16.74
CA VAL A 203 -16.15 10.06 17.25
C VAL A 203 -14.66 10.20 16.98
N TYR A 204 -13.91 10.53 18.01
CA TYR A 204 -12.49 10.21 18.07
C TYR A 204 -12.43 8.70 18.29
N MET A 205 -12.01 7.94 17.29
CA MET A 205 -11.77 6.53 17.50
C MET A 205 -10.31 6.34 17.90
N GLU A 206 -10.10 6.13 19.18
CA GLU A 206 -8.91 5.49 19.70
C GLU A 206 -8.82 4.07 19.12
N LEU A 207 -7.63 3.69 18.64
CA LEU A 207 -7.35 2.31 18.24
C LEU A 207 -7.54 1.39 19.45
N PRO A 208 -8.31 0.31 19.34
CA PRO A 208 -8.45 -0.61 20.46
C PRO A 208 -7.10 -1.23 20.81
N PRO A 209 -6.78 -1.37 22.10
CA PRO A 209 -5.56 -2.05 22.55
C PRO A 209 -5.69 -3.53 22.21
N GLY A 210 -4.88 -4.01 21.24
CA GLY A 210 -4.85 -5.42 20.85
C GLY A 210 -4.89 -5.73 19.35
N ALA A 211 -4.94 -4.74 18.47
CA ALA A 211 -4.80 -4.98 17.03
C ALA A 211 -3.35 -5.39 16.72
N SER A 212 -3.06 -6.69 16.78
CA SER A 212 -1.84 -7.25 16.26
C SER A 212 -1.84 -7.07 14.74
N PHE A 213 -0.85 -6.35 14.24
CA PHE A 213 -0.54 -6.32 12.81
C PHE A 213 -0.09 -7.72 12.42
N ASP A 214 -0.90 -8.42 11.66
CA ASP A 214 -0.52 -9.70 11.05
C ASP A 214 0.27 -9.39 9.76
N PRO A 215 1.59 -9.61 9.74
CA PRO A 215 2.38 -9.38 8.55
C PRO A 215 2.22 -10.56 7.62
N ASP A 216 1.11 -10.69 6.92
CA ASP A 216 0.88 -11.68 5.89
C ASP A 216 0.47 -13.10 6.37
N PRO A 217 -0.73 -13.57 6.01
CA PRO A 217 -1.21 -14.92 6.34
C PRO A 217 -0.42 -16.07 5.69
N GLN A 218 0.49 -15.80 4.77
CA GLN A 218 1.26 -16.84 4.07
C GLN A 218 2.42 -17.44 4.88
N THR A 219 2.75 -16.93 6.08
CA THR A 219 3.79 -17.52 6.93
C THR A 219 3.38 -18.84 7.60
N ALA A 220 2.14 -19.29 7.48
CA ALA A 220 1.63 -20.51 8.14
C ALA A 220 1.73 -21.79 7.32
N ARG A 221 2.24 -21.78 6.09
CA ARG A 221 2.38 -22.97 5.25
C ARG A 221 3.84 -23.41 5.13
N GLY A 222 4.37 -24.04 6.18
CA GLY A 222 5.75 -24.53 6.13
C GLY A 222 6.15 -25.53 7.22
N ALA A 223 5.20 -26.21 7.85
CA ALA A 223 5.48 -27.39 8.67
C ALA A 223 4.75 -28.57 8.03
N GLY A 224 5.38 -29.20 7.03
CA GLY A 224 4.96 -30.47 6.49
C GLY A 224 5.14 -31.54 7.55
N ASP A 225 4.09 -32.26 7.81
CA ASP A 225 3.99 -33.46 8.60
C ASP A 225 4.97 -34.53 8.08
N PRO A 226 5.88 -35.09 8.89
CA PRO A 226 6.67 -36.23 8.46
C PRO A 226 5.80 -37.48 8.54
N GLY A 227 5.46 -38.00 7.38
CA GLY A 227 4.62 -39.18 7.17
C GLY A 227 5.01 -40.38 8.01
N VAL A 228 3.99 -40.98 8.55
CA VAL A 228 3.98 -42.29 9.20
C VAL A 228 4.36 -43.37 8.16
N LEU A 229 5.49 -44.02 8.37
CA LEU A 229 5.84 -45.29 7.70
C LEU A 229 4.97 -46.42 8.24
N ALA A 230 4.00 -46.84 7.46
CA ALA A 230 3.33 -48.10 7.68
C ALA A 230 4.29 -49.24 7.37
N LYS A 231 4.52 -50.13 8.34
CA LYS A 231 5.07 -51.48 8.15
C LYS A 231 3.90 -52.39 7.79
N GLU A 232 4.01 -53.07 6.71
CA GLU A 232 3.26 -54.29 6.44
C GLU A 232 4.15 -55.55 6.60
N PRO A 233 3.53 -56.72 6.88
CA PRO A 233 4.16 -57.93 7.40
C PRO A 233 5.02 -58.70 6.40
#